data_ebfebc45cf1438ca93951d646b54c9ce
#
_entry.id   ebfebc45cf1438ca93951d646b54c9ce
#
_cell.length_a   1.000
_cell.length_b   1.000
_cell.length_c   1.000
_cell.angle_alpha   90.00
_cell.angle_beta   90.00
_cell.angle_gamma   90.00
#
_symmetry.space_group_name_H-M   'P 1'
#
loop_
_entity.id
_entity.type
_entity.pdbx_description
1 polymer ?
#
loop_
_entity_poly.entity_id
_entity_poly.type
_entity_poly.pdbx_seq_one_letter_code
_entity_poly.pdbx_strand_id
1 'polypeptide(L)'
;MKMKRFTIVWDFDGTILPLEPCDSEQSLLMHVMHHAGKPFGRLKKAYTKAIIYADRHERLRRTFKASYIRLLKGTPSGVIDEVCRSLAEKISTADRRVYQQLKTDGYQMMVLSCGTADLSERVLKFAGLQNCFSLIEGNRFEFDHNRITGMQLRLPDPEDKLHMMRAFNLSPDRTMVIGDGYTDLPLLNWSAMPVLVDRSGKKKKTFSAHNFYFISSIPELTNIIKKALTSNVSREKVPKVI
;
A
#
# COMPACT_ATOMS: atom_id res chain seq x y z
N MET A 1 -5.15 -31.79 10.87
CA MET A 1 -4.44 -30.59 11.33
C MET A 1 -4.63 -29.46 10.31
N LYS A 2 -5.28 -28.33 10.63
CA LYS A 2 -5.34 -27.19 9.71
C LYS A 2 -3.92 -26.64 9.58
N MET A 3 -3.34 -26.66 8.38
CA MET A 3 -2.06 -26.01 8.13
C MET A 3 -2.16 -24.55 8.59
N LYS A 4 -1.25 -24.10 9.45
CA LYS A 4 -1.18 -22.71 9.88
C LYS A 4 -0.85 -21.86 8.65
N ARG A 5 -1.81 -21.06 8.20
CA ARG A 5 -1.65 -20.16 7.07
C ARG A 5 -0.68 -19.03 7.45
N PHE A 6 0.03 -18.50 6.47
CA PHE A 6 0.90 -17.33 6.67
C PHE A 6 0.09 -16.02 6.66
N THR A 7 0.66 -14.99 7.26
CA THR A 7 0.13 -13.62 7.18
C THR A 7 0.56 -12.99 5.86
N ILE A 8 -0.31 -12.23 5.21
CA ILE A 8 0.00 -11.49 3.99
C ILE A 8 0.00 -9.99 4.32
N VAL A 9 1.15 -9.36 4.14
CA VAL A 9 1.33 -7.92 4.34
C VAL A 9 1.41 -7.24 2.97
N TRP A 10 0.55 -6.27 2.77
CA TRP A 10 0.39 -5.55 1.52
C TRP A 10 0.86 -4.11 1.68
N ASP A 11 1.58 -3.60 0.69
CA ASP A 11 1.60 -2.17 0.44
C ASP A 11 0.31 -1.73 -0.23
N PHE A 12 0.03 -0.41 -0.26
CA PHE A 12 -1.22 0.11 -0.80
C PHE A 12 -1.05 0.71 -2.21
N ASP A 13 -0.37 1.84 -2.34
CA ASP A 13 -0.21 2.56 -3.61
C ASP A 13 0.78 1.82 -4.54
N GLY A 14 0.35 1.49 -5.75
CA GLY A 14 1.13 0.67 -6.69
C GLY A 14 0.92 -0.83 -6.52
N THR A 15 0.45 -1.27 -5.36
CA THR A 15 0.22 -2.67 -5.01
C THR A 15 -1.27 -3.01 -5.07
N ILE A 16 -2.06 -2.62 -4.07
CA ILE A 16 -3.52 -2.80 -4.07
C ILE A 16 -4.16 -1.79 -5.03
N LEU A 17 -3.81 -0.52 -4.90
CA LEU A 17 -4.28 0.55 -5.75
C LEU A 17 -3.30 0.78 -6.91
N PRO A 18 -3.71 0.64 -8.18
CA PRO A 18 -2.86 0.98 -9.33
C PRO A 18 -2.41 2.45 -9.28
N LEU A 19 -1.11 2.70 -9.55
CA LEU A 19 -0.52 4.05 -9.48
C LEU A 19 -1.00 4.99 -10.57
N GLU A 20 -1.43 4.50 -11.71
CA GLU A 20 -1.75 5.37 -12.84
C GLU A 20 -3.10 6.08 -12.69
N PRO A 21 -3.14 7.39 -12.99
CA PRO A 21 -2.04 8.26 -13.41
C PRO A 21 -1.16 8.74 -12.25
N CYS A 22 -1.57 8.54 -10.99
CA CYS A 22 -0.88 8.95 -9.77
C CYS A 22 -1.39 8.17 -8.56
N ASP A 23 -0.62 8.21 -7.45
CA ASP A 23 -0.98 7.58 -6.18
C ASP A 23 -2.17 8.27 -5.49
N SER A 24 -2.58 7.72 -4.34
CA SER A 24 -3.74 8.21 -3.59
C SER A 24 -3.54 9.62 -3.04
N GLU A 25 -2.36 9.94 -2.50
CA GLU A 25 -2.06 11.26 -1.93
C GLU A 25 -1.97 12.33 -3.01
N GLN A 26 -1.31 12.02 -4.12
CA GLN A 26 -1.22 12.90 -5.27
C GLN A 26 -2.61 13.16 -5.88
N SER A 27 -3.46 12.13 -5.94
CA SER A 27 -4.85 12.25 -6.42
C SER A 27 -5.66 13.21 -5.56
N LEU A 28 -5.60 13.07 -4.22
CA LEU A 28 -6.28 13.99 -3.30
C LEU A 28 -5.75 15.41 -3.45
N LEU A 29 -4.42 15.57 -3.48
CA LEU A 29 -3.80 16.88 -3.61
C LEU A 29 -4.21 17.57 -4.92
N MET A 30 -4.19 16.86 -6.03
CA MET A 30 -4.62 17.39 -7.33
C MET A 30 -6.09 17.79 -7.32
N HIS A 31 -6.96 16.97 -6.75
CA HIS A 31 -8.38 17.25 -6.65
C HIS A 31 -8.63 18.54 -5.86
N VAL A 32 -8.06 18.66 -4.66
CA VAL A 32 -8.20 19.86 -3.81
C VAL A 32 -7.65 21.10 -4.50
N MET A 33 -6.49 20.98 -5.17
CA MET A 33 -5.90 22.12 -5.87
C MET A 33 -6.66 22.51 -7.15
N HIS A 34 -7.33 21.57 -7.78
CA HIS A 34 -8.16 21.87 -8.95
C HIS A 34 -9.40 22.69 -8.57
N HIS A 35 -10.00 22.39 -7.42
CA HIS A 35 -11.20 23.06 -6.92
C HIS A 35 -10.91 24.29 -6.03
N ALA A 36 -9.63 24.57 -5.74
CA ALA A 36 -9.25 25.79 -5.02
C ALA A 36 -9.59 27.04 -5.86
N GLY A 37 -10.48 27.88 -5.30
CA GLY A 37 -10.97 29.09 -5.95
C GLY A 37 -9.86 30.10 -6.33
N LYS A 38 -10.16 30.96 -7.31
CA LYS A 38 -9.35 32.13 -7.69
C LYS A 38 -9.15 33.07 -6.47
N PRO A 39 -8.00 33.84 -6.34
CA PRO A 39 -7.08 34.24 -7.39
C PRO A 39 -5.74 33.46 -7.45
N PHE A 40 -5.42 32.62 -6.47
CA PHE A 40 -4.11 31.93 -6.39
C PHE A 40 -4.05 30.58 -7.11
N GLY A 41 -5.10 30.18 -7.83
CA GLY A 41 -5.24 28.83 -8.39
C GLY A 41 -4.12 28.42 -9.36
N ARG A 42 -3.60 29.33 -10.18
CA ARG A 42 -2.51 28.99 -11.15
C ARG A 42 -1.18 28.74 -10.43
N LEU A 43 -0.82 29.56 -9.46
CA LEU A 43 0.40 29.42 -8.64
C LEU A 43 0.35 28.16 -7.80
N LYS A 44 -0.79 27.89 -7.13
CA LYS A 44 -1.00 26.67 -6.36
C LYS A 44 -0.91 25.43 -7.26
N LYS A 45 -1.52 25.43 -8.45
CA LYS A 45 -1.44 24.34 -9.42
C LYS A 45 -0.01 24.08 -9.90
N ALA A 46 0.76 25.13 -10.20
CA ALA A 46 2.16 25.00 -10.60
C ALA A 46 3.02 24.43 -9.46
N TYR A 47 2.84 24.94 -8.24
CA TYR A 47 3.51 24.46 -7.04
C TYR A 47 3.17 22.98 -6.75
N THR A 48 1.90 22.61 -6.86
CA THR A 48 1.44 21.21 -6.67
C THR A 48 2.09 20.26 -7.69
N LYS A 49 2.16 20.66 -8.97
CA LYS A 49 2.87 19.88 -10.00
C LYS A 49 4.34 19.72 -9.67
N ALA A 50 5.01 20.77 -9.19
CA ALA A 50 6.41 20.70 -8.79
C ALA A 50 6.63 19.76 -7.59
N ILE A 51 5.73 19.79 -6.60
CA ILE A 51 5.79 18.89 -5.43
C ILE A 51 5.58 17.45 -5.85
N ILE A 52 4.56 17.15 -6.69
CA ILE A 52 4.30 15.80 -7.19
C ILE A 52 5.48 15.30 -8.04
N TYR A 53 6.09 16.17 -8.84
CA TYR A 53 7.28 15.82 -9.58
C TYR A 53 8.46 15.48 -8.65
N ALA A 54 8.65 16.27 -7.59
CA ALA A 54 9.70 16.03 -6.60
C ALA A 54 9.47 14.73 -5.80
N ASP A 55 8.22 14.40 -5.47
CA ASP A 55 7.85 13.17 -4.76
C ASP A 55 8.21 11.90 -5.55
N ARG A 56 8.03 11.94 -6.88
CA ARG A 56 8.44 10.83 -7.77
C ARG A 56 9.94 10.51 -7.71
N HIS A 57 10.75 11.42 -7.16
CA HIS A 57 12.21 11.30 -7.02
C HIS A 57 12.64 10.94 -5.59
N GLU A 58 11.86 10.23 -4.83
CA GLU A 58 12.04 9.64 -3.48
C GLU A 58 12.86 10.46 -2.46
N ARG A 59 13.86 11.23 -2.92
CA ARG A 59 14.77 12.05 -2.08
C ARG A 59 14.09 13.20 -1.34
N LEU A 60 12.85 13.56 -1.72
CA LEU A 60 12.14 14.73 -1.19
C LEU A 60 10.84 14.33 -0.44
N ARG A 61 10.70 13.09 -0.05
CA ARG A 61 9.48 12.55 0.58
C ARG A 61 9.05 13.33 1.82
N ARG A 62 9.98 13.68 2.72
CA ARG A 62 9.66 14.49 3.91
C ARG A 62 9.19 15.89 3.52
N THR A 63 9.79 16.50 2.50
CA THR A 63 9.36 17.80 1.96
C THR A 63 7.98 17.70 1.32
N PHE A 64 7.72 16.60 0.60
CA PHE A 64 6.38 16.31 0.07
C PHE A 64 5.36 16.25 1.20
N LYS A 65 5.57 15.44 2.23
CA LYS A 65 4.63 15.29 3.35
C LYS A 65 4.33 16.62 4.05
N ALA A 66 5.33 17.43 4.34
CA ALA A 66 5.14 18.74 4.96
C ALA A 66 4.31 19.69 4.07
N SER A 67 4.56 19.69 2.77
CA SER A 67 3.81 20.48 1.80
C SER A 67 2.39 19.97 1.60
N TYR A 68 2.24 18.64 1.54
CA TYR A 68 0.97 17.93 1.42
C TYR A 68 0.03 18.32 2.56
N ILE A 69 0.48 18.17 3.82
CA ILE A 69 -0.29 18.55 5.00
C ILE A 69 -0.71 20.02 4.94
N ARG A 70 0.25 20.92 4.65
CA ARG A 70 -0.02 22.37 4.59
C ARG A 70 -1.07 22.73 3.53
N LEU A 71 -1.02 22.07 2.37
CA LEU A 71 -1.94 22.35 1.26
C LEU A 71 -3.33 21.79 1.50
N LEU A 72 -3.44 20.67 2.25
CA LEU A 72 -4.71 20.04 2.56
C LEU A 72 -5.41 20.62 3.81
N LYS A 73 -4.73 21.45 4.60
CA LYS A 73 -5.31 22.03 5.81
C LYS A 73 -6.62 22.78 5.49
N GLY A 74 -7.67 22.47 6.25
CA GLY A 74 -9.01 22.98 6.04
C GLY A 74 -9.87 22.21 5.05
N THR A 75 -9.33 21.21 4.36
CA THR A 75 -10.09 20.36 3.43
C THR A 75 -11.15 19.56 4.17
N PRO A 76 -12.43 19.64 3.74
CA PRO A 76 -13.50 18.85 4.35
C PRO A 76 -13.31 17.32 4.12
N SER A 77 -13.69 16.52 5.12
CA SER A 77 -13.65 15.06 5.04
C SER A 77 -14.44 14.50 3.86
N GLY A 78 -15.55 15.13 3.46
CA GLY A 78 -16.34 14.71 2.30
C GLY A 78 -15.59 14.76 0.97
N VAL A 79 -14.62 15.69 0.83
CA VAL A 79 -13.76 15.77 -0.36
C VAL A 79 -12.84 14.54 -0.44
N ILE A 80 -12.39 14.03 0.71
CA ILE A 80 -11.60 12.80 0.76
C ILE A 80 -12.45 11.62 0.29
N ASP A 81 -13.70 11.54 0.73
CA ASP A 81 -14.63 10.48 0.32
C ASP A 81 -14.90 10.49 -1.19
N GLU A 82 -15.05 11.67 -1.78
CA GLU A 82 -15.23 11.84 -3.22
C GLU A 82 -14.04 11.27 -4.01
N VAL A 83 -12.83 11.67 -3.63
CA VAL A 83 -11.60 11.18 -4.26
C VAL A 83 -11.44 9.67 -4.05
N CYS A 84 -11.64 9.17 -2.83
CA CYS A 84 -11.51 7.74 -2.53
C CYS A 84 -12.52 6.88 -3.28
N ARG A 85 -13.72 7.37 -3.53
CA ARG A 85 -14.73 6.67 -4.34
C ARG A 85 -14.25 6.47 -5.78
N SER A 86 -13.71 7.52 -6.39
CA SER A 86 -13.12 7.43 -7.74
C SER A 86 -11.90 6.52 -7.78
N LEU A 87 -11.04 6.58 -6.75
CA LEU A 87 -9.86 5.70 -6.65
C LEU A 87 -10.25 4.23 -6.50
N ALA A 88 -11.34 3.93 -5.78
CA ALA A 88 -11.82 2.57 -5.61
C ALA A 88 -12.21 1.88 -6.93
N GLU A 89 -12.63 2.65 -7.93
CA GLU A 89 -12.96 2.13 -9.26
C GLU A 89 -11.74 1.58 -10.01
N LYS A 90 -10.52 2.02 -9.65
CA LYS A 90 -9.28 1.48 -10.23
C LYS A 90 -8.98 0.04 -9.80
N ILE A 91 -9.53 -0.41 -8.67
CA ILE A 91 -9.36 -1.80 -8.21
C ILE A 91 -10.28 -2.69 -9.03
N SER A 92 -9.71 -3.50 -9.90
CA SER A 92 -10.47 -4.34 -10.82
C SER A 92 -11.34 -5.38 -10.11
N THR A 93 -12.41 -5.82 -10.75
CA THR A 93 -13.25 -6.92 -10.22
C THR A 93 -12.45 -8.20 -10.03
N ALA A 94 -11.47 -8.47 -10.87
CA ALA A 94 -10.59 -9.63 -10.75
C ALA A 94 -9.73 -9.55 -9.49
N ASP A 95 -9.13 -8.37 -9.22
CA ASP A 95 -8.32 -8.15 -8.01
C ASP A 95 -9.19 -8.27 -6.74
N ARG A 96 -10.39 -7.65 -6.74
CA ARG A 96 -11.34 -7.75 -5.61
C ARG A 96 -11.68 -9.19 -5.25
N ARG A 97 -11.93 -10.03 -6.26
CA ARG A 97 -12.20 -11.47 -6.06
C ARG A 97 -11.04 -12.19 -5.37
N VAL A 98 -9.79 -11.86 -5.71
CA VAL A 98 -8.63 -12.47 -5.07
C VAL A 98 -8.57 -12.11 -3.58
N TYR A 99 -8.75 -10.84 -3.21
CA TYR A 99 -8.75 -10.41 -1.80
C TYR A 99 -9.87 -11.11 -1.01
N GLN A 100 -11.08 -11.16 -1.58
CA GLN A 100 -12.22 -11.84 -0.95
C GLN A 100 -11.97 -13.34 -0.80
N GLN A 101 -11.38 -13.99 -1.81
CA GLN A 101 -11.01 -15.41 -1.75
C GLN A 101 -9.97 -15.67 -0.68
N LEU A 102 -8.90 -14.88 -0.62
CA LEU A 102 -7.87 -14.99 0.42
C LEU A 102 -8.46 -14.85 1.82
N LYS A 103 -9.40 -13.91 2.01
CA LYS A 103 -10.13 -13.76 3.28
C LYS A 103 -10.96 -15.00 3.59
N THR A 104 -11.73 -15.51 2.63
CA THR A 104 -12.54 -16.73 2.78
C THR A 104 -11.67 -17.94 3.08
N ASP A 105 -10.52 -18.02 2.43
CA ASP A 105 -9.51 -19.04 2.70
C ASP A 105 -8.86 -18.88 4.08
N GLY A 106 -9.14 -17.82 4.83
CA GLY A 106 -8.70 -17.58 6.20
C GLY A 106 -7.25 -17.08 6.31
N TYR A 107 -6.72 -16.41 5.28
CA TYR A 107 -5.46 -15.68 5.41
C TYR A 107 -5.69 -14.41 6.25
N GLN A 108 -4.75 -14.13 7.15
CA GLN A 108 -4.69 -12.83 7.79
C GLN A 108 -4.00 -11.86 6.84
N MET A 109 -4.70 -10.78 6.48
CA MET A 109 -4.19 -9.76 5.59
C MET A 109 -4.07 -8.42 6.31
N MET A 110 -2.97 -7.72 6.09
CA MET A 110 -2.66 -6.41 6.67
C MET A 110 -2.19 -5.47 5.57
N VAL A 111 -2.47 -4.17 5.72
CA VAL A 111 -1.93 -3.12 4.85
C VAL A 111 -0.95 -2.28 5.65
N LEU A 112 0.25 -2.09 5.13
CA LEU A 112 1.26 -1.17 5.66
C LEU A 112 1.72 -0.23 4.56
N SER A 113 1.35 1.04 4.67
CA SER A 113 1.66 2.05 3.67
C SER A 113 2.41 3.23 4.26
N CYS A 114 3.45 3.70 3.57
CA CYS A 114 4.04 5.01 3.88
C CYS A 114 3.13 6.17 3.42
N GLY A 115 2.01 5.88 2.76
CA GLY A 115 0.95 6.82 2.42
C GLY A 115 0.03 7.13 3.61
N THR A 116 -1.16 7.64 3.29
CA THR A 116 -2.16 8.03 4.28
C THR A 116 -3.18 6.89 4.49
N ALA A 117 -3.23 6.33 5.70
CA ALA A 117 -4.12 5.21 6.06
C ALA A 117 -5.60 5.57 5.88
N ASP A 118 -5.98 6.83 6.16
CA ASP A 118 -7.37 7.30 5.94
C ASP A 118 -7.80 7.14 4.47
N LEU A 119 -6.88 7.33 3.50
CA LEU A 119 -7.18 7.10 2.09
C LEU A 119 -7.32 5.62 1.81
N SER A 120 -6.39 4.80 2.29
CA SER A 120 -6.42 3.35 2.10
C SER A 120 -7.71 2.74 2.66
N GLU A 121 -8.09 3.10 3.89
CA GLU A 121 -9.32 2.62 4.54
C GLU A 121 -10.57 2.98 3.75
N ARG A 122 -10.68 4.25 3.29
CA ARG A 122 -11.85 4.73 2.54
C ARG A 122 -11.91 4.11 1.15
N VAL A 123 -10.79 4.00 0.44
CA VAL A 123 -10.73 3.33 -0.87
C VAL A 123 -11.16 1.87 -0.73
N LEU A 124 -10.63 1.15 0.25
CA LEU A 124 -11.01 -0.25 0.49
C LEU A 124 -12.48 -0.38 0.88
N LYS A 125 -13.02 0.56 1.66
CA LYS A 125 -14.44 0.62 2.00
C LYS A 125 -15.30 0.78 0.75
N PHE A 126 -14.99 1.76 -0.12
CA PHE A 126 -15.75 1.98 -1.35
C PHE A 126 -15.57 0.85 -2.37
N ALA A 127 -14.45 0.13 -2.33
CA ALA A 127 -14.23 -1.06 -3.13
C ALA A 127 -14.96 -2.32 -2.59
N GLY A 128 -15.60 -2.25 -1.41
CA GLY A 128 -16.24 -3.40 -0.74
C GLY A 128 -15.23 -4.39 -0.13
N LEU A 129 -14.04 -3.92 0.21
CA LEU A 129 -12.91 -4.73 0.70
C LEU A 129 -12.53 -4.44 2.17
N GLN A 130 -13.24 -3.56 2.89
CA GLN A 130 -12.90 -3.16 4.25
C GLN A 130 -12.74 -4.34 5.22
N ASN A 131 -13.50 -5.41 5.00
CA ASN A 131 -13.48 -6.61 5.87
C ASN A 131 -12.40 -7.62 5.45
N CYS A 132 -11.68 -7.39 4.36
CA CYS A 132 -10.63 -8.30 3.90
C CYS A 132 -9.34 -8.15 4.72
N PHE A 133 -9.09 -6.97 5.25
CA PHE A 133 -7.86 -6.64 5.96
C PHE A 133 -8.11 -6.48 7.45
N SER A 134 -7.32 -7.16 8.28
CA SER A 134 -7.43 -7.12 9.74
C SER A 134 -6.78 -5.87 10.35
N LEU A 135 -5.90 -5.23 9.60
CA LEU A 135 -5.20 -4.03 10.01
C LEU A 135 -4.86 -3.19 8.77
N ILE A 136 -4.98 -1.88 8.90
CA ILE A 136 -4.55 -0.90 7.91
C ILE A 136 -3.78 0.18 8.67
N GLU A 137 -2.46 0.24 8.43
CA GLU A 137 -1.57 1.21 9.07
C GLU A 137 -0.83 2.07 8.04
N GLY A 138 -0.64 3.32 8.41
CA GLY A 138 -0.01 4.37 7.62
C GLY A 138 -0.05 5.69 8.39
N ASN A 139 0.31 6.78 7.73
CA ASN A 139 0.13 8.11 8.31
C ASN A 139 -1.37 8.45 8.41
N ARG A 140 -1.77 9.24 9.40
CA ARG A 140 -3.19 9.53 9.65
C ARG A 140 -3.46 11.02 9.69
N PHE A 141 -4.53 11.45 9.02
CA PHE A 141 -5.01 12.81 9.15
C PHE A 141 -5.50 13.10 10.57
N GLU A 142 -5.26 14.32 11.02
CA GLU A 142 -5.92 14.88 12.19
C GLU A 142 -7.09 15.76 11.70
N PHE A 143 -8.23 15.63 12.39
CA PHE A 143 -9.44 16.35 12.02
C PHE A 143 -9.93 17.20 13.18
N ASP A 144 -10.42 18.40 12.85
CA ASP A 144 -11.25 19.21 13.70
C ASP A 144 -12.47 19.68 12.89
N HIS A 145 -13.67 19.55 13.47
CA HIS A 145 -14.94 19.87 12.80
C HIS A 145 -15.03 19.30 11.36
N ASN A 146 -14.65 18.04 11.17
CA ASN A 146 -14.63 17.36 9.87
C ASN A 146 -13.70 18.01 8.82
N ARG A 147 -12.69 18.77 9.25
CA ARG A 147 -11.68 19.35 8.36
C ARG A 147 -10.28 18.90 8.77
N ILE A 148 -9.42 18.68 7.78
CA ILE A 148 -8.02 18.33 8.03
C ILE A 148 -7.33 19.50 8.75
N THR A 149 -6.71 19.22 9.89
CA THR A 149 -5.89 20.18 10.66
C THR A 149 -4.41 19.83 10.66
N GLY A 150 -4.08 18.56 10.52
CA GLY A 150 -2.72 18.03 10.57
C GLY A 150 -2.63 16.58 10.12
N MET A 151 -1.51 15.94 10.45
CA MET A 151 -1.26 14.54 10.20
C MET A 151 -0.30 13.96 11.24
N GLN A 152 -0.62 12.79 11.76
CA GLN A 152 0.29 11.95 12.54
C GLN A 152 1.15 11.14 11.58
N LEU A 153 2.46 11.33 11.62
CA LEU A 153 3.42 10.56 10.84
C LEU A 153 3.78 9.28 11.62
N ARG A 154 3.13 8.17 11.30
CA ARG A 154 3.31 6.86 11.96
C ARG A 154 4.24 5.93 11.19
N LEU A 155 4.20 6.00 9.87
CA LEU A 155 5.05 5.25 8.95
C LEU A 155 5.63 6.20 7.87
N PRO A 156 6.43 7.22 8.30
CA PRO A 156 6.99 8.19 7.36
C PRO A 156 8.07 7.61 6.45
N ASP A 157 8.80 6.61 6.92
CA ASP A 157 9.94 6.02 6.21
C ASP A 157 9.75 4.51 5.98
N PRO A 158 10.41 3.90 4.96
CA PRO A 158 10.32 2.47 4.66
C PRO A 158 10.68 1.54 5.83
N GLU A 159 11.66 1.93 6.64
CA GLU A 159 12.14 1.19 7.82
C GLU A 159 11.07 1.07 8.91
N ASP A 160 10.16 2.05 9.00
CA ASP A 160 9.08 2.03 9.99
C ASP A 160 8.12 0.87 9.75
N LYS A 161 7.93 0.47 8.48
CA LYS A 161 7.16 -0.75 8.13
C LYS A 161 7.78 -1.98 8.79
N LEU A 162 9.13 -2.09 8.78
CA LEU A 162 9.84 -3.21 9.39
C LEU A 162 9.77 -3.18 10.91
N HIS A 163 9.87 -2.01 11.52
CA HIS A 163 9.69 -1.84 12.97
C HIS A 163 8.28 -2.29 13.39
N MET A 164 7.27 -1.95 12.61
CA MET A 164 5.88 -2.36 12.84
C MET A 164 5.75 -3.90 12.82
N MET A 165 6.38 -4.59 11.85
CA MET A 165 6.36 -6.06 11.79
C MET A 165 6.93 -6.70 13.06
N ARG A 166 8.02 -6.14 13.59
CA ARG A 166 8.63 -6.60 14.84
C ARG A 166 7.70 -6.36 16.03
N ALA A 167 7.04 -5.20 16.09
CA ALA A 167 6.07 -4.88 17.14
C ALA A 167 4.86 -5.84 17.14
N PHE A 168 4.44 -6.33 15.96
CA PHE A 168 3.39 -7.34 15.84
C PHE A 168 3.88 -8.79 16.04
N ASN A 169 5.16 -9.00 16.40
CA ASN A 169 5.77 -10.32 16.56
C ASN A 169 5.59 -11.22 15.34
N LEU A 170 5.59 -10.66 14.13
CA LEU A 170 5.53 -11.43 12.92
C LEU A 170 6.90 -12.03 12.59
N SER A 171 6.87 -13.28 12.09
CA SER A 171 8.08 -14.01 11.69
C SER A 171 8.25 -13.94 10.17
N PRO A 172 9.49 -13.71 9.66
CA PRO A 172 9.77 -13.72 8.22
C PRO A 172 9.28 -14.99 7.52
N ASP A 173 9.49 -16.15 8.15
CA ASP A 173 9.16 -17.47 7.56
C ASP A 173 7.64 -17.71 7.43
N ARG A 174 6.85 -16.90 8.12
CA ARG A 174 5.39 -17.02 8.15
C ARG A 174 4.68 -15.78 7.61
N THR A 175 5.40 -14.93 6.92
CA THR A 175 4.88 -13.68 6.37
C THR A 175 5.20 -13.60 4.89
N MET A 176 4.19 -13.43 4.06
CA MET A 176 4.33 -13.02 2.67
C MET A 176 4.21 -11.50 2.63
N VAL A 177 5.13 -10.85 1.96
CA VAL A 177 5.12 -9.39 1.75
C VAL A 177 4.88 -9.10 0.27
N ILE A 178 3.95 -8.21 -0.01
CA ILE A 178 3.60 -7.81 -1.36
C ILE A 178 3.72 -6.29 -1.45
N GLY A 179 4.60 -5.83 -2.31
CA GLY A 179 4.88 -4.41 -2.53
C GLY A 179 5.20 -4.13 -3.99
N ASP A 180 5.42 -2.87 -4.33
CA ASP A 180 5.63 -2.48 -5.72
C ASP A 180 6.95 -1.73 -5.96
N GLY A 181 7.68 -1.31 -4.94
CA GLY A 181 8.83 -0.43 -5.14
C GLY A 181 9.85 -0.36 -4.02
N TYR A 182 10.68 0.67 -4.10
CA TYR A 182 11.79 0.91 -3.17
C TYR A 182 11.32 1.10 -1.73
N THR A 183 10.13 1.65 -1.53
CA THR A 183 9.55 1.85 -0.20
C THR A 183 9.18 0.55 0.51
N ASP A 184 9.18 -0.57 -0.23
CA ASP A 184 8.86 -1.88 0.31
C ASP A 184 10.11 -2.75 0.48
N LEU A 185 11.27 -2.31 -0.03
CA LEU A 185 12.50 -3.10 -0.02
C LEU A 185 12.89 -3.62 1.37
N PRO A 186 12.86 -2.82 2.46
CA PRO A 186 13.19 -3.34 3.78
C PRO A 186 12.30 -4.52 4.17
N LEU A 187 11.02 -4.42 3.86
CA LEU A 187 10.03 -5.44 4.17
C LEU A 187 10.14 -6.66 3.25
N LEU A 188 10.31 -6.45 1.94
CA LEU A 188 10.50 -7.51 0.95
C LEU A 188 11.76 -8.32 1.26
N ASN A 189 12.86 -7.66 1.58
CA ASN A 189 14.12 -8.35 1.94
C ASN A 189 14.02 -9.10 3.28
N TRP A 190 13.16 -8.65 4.19
CA TRP A 190 12.94 -9.32 5.48
C TRP A 190 12.07 -10.57 5.34
N SER A 191 11.14 -10.61 4.40
CA SER A 191 10.20 -11.71 4.22
C SER A 191 10.84 -12.92 3.55
N ALA A 192 10.47 -14.13 3.97
CA ALA A 192 10.83 -15.36 3.23
C ALA A 192 9.99 -15.56 1.96
N MET A 193 8.91 -14.82 1.78
CA MET A 193 8.02 -14.90 0.61
C MET A 193 7.77 -13.49 0.03
N PRO A 194 8.81 -12.83 -0.52
CA PRO A 194 8.68 -11.48 -1.09
C PRO A 194 8.06 -11.54 -2.48
N VAL A 195 7.01 -10.75 -2.71
CA VAL A 195 6.33 -10.63 -4.01
C VAL A 195 6.36 -9.18 -4.45
N LEU A 196 6.87 -8.91 -5.64
CA LEU A 196 6.91 -7.58 -6.22
C LEU A 196 5.90 -7.46 -7.37
N VAL A 197 5.02 -6.47 -7.26
CA VAL A 197 4.03 -6.15 -8.29
C VAL A 197 4.68 -5.29 -9.37
N ASP A 198 4.77 -5.83 -10.57
CA ASP A 198 5.37 -5.16 -11.75
C ASP A 198 4.35 -5.05 -12.89
N ARG A 199 3.34 -4.21 -12.71
CA ARG A 199 2.30 -3.97 -13.73
C ARG A 199 2.86 -3.42 -15.04
N SER A 200 4.03 -2.78 -14.99
CA SER A 200 4.70 -2.17 -16.16
C SER A 200 5.64 -3.11 -16.91
N GLY A 201 6.04 -4.23 -16.31
CA GLY A 201 7.07 -5.14 -16.83
C GLY A 201 8.51 -4.61 -16.75
N LYS A 202 8.72 -3.44 -16.10
CA LYS A 202 10.04 -2.77 -16.05
C LYS A 202 10.80 -3.05 -14.76
N LYS A 203 10.09 -3.35 -13.68
CA LYS A 203 10.67 -3.51 -12.32
C LYS A 203 11.51 -4.77 -12.19
N LYS A 204 11.16 -5.83 -12.90
CA LYS A 204 11.95 -7.08 -12.92
C LYS A 204 13.42 -6.87 -13.27
N LYS A 205 13.71 -5.97 -14.23
CA LYS A 205 15.10 -5.62 -14.57
C LYS A 205 15.76 -4.81 -13.45
N THR A 206 15.04 -3.85 -12.88
CA THR A 206 15.54 -2.97 -11.81
C THR A 206 15.86 -3.74 -10.53
N PHE A 207 15.03 -4.71 -10.17
CA PHE A 207 15.17 -5.51 -8.95
C PHE A 207 15.72 -6.92 -9.21
N SER A 208 16.44 -7.12 -10.33
CA SER A 208 16.98 -8.44 -10.73
C SER A 208 18.02 -9.03 -9.76
N ALA A 209 18.67 -8.19 -8.96
CA ALA A 209 19.60 -8.64 -7.91
C ALA A 209 18.90 -9.24 -6.67
N HIS A 210 17.58 -9.10 -6.56
CA HIS A 210 16.79 -9.59 -5.43
C HIS A 210 16.09 -10.91 -5.81
N ASN A 211 15.96 -11.80 -4.84
CA ASN A 211 15.24 -13.06 -5.02
C ASN A 211 13.73 -12.87 -4.76
N PHE A 212 13.07 -12.06 -5.58
CA PHE A 212 11.64 -11.76 -5.45
C PHE A 212 10.82 -12.59 -6.45
N TYR A 213 9.60 -12.94 -6.05
CA TYR A 213 8.56 -13.34 -6.99
C TYR A 213 8.00 -12.10 -7.67
N PHE A 214 7.84 -12.14 -8.98
CA PHE A 214 7.28 -11.03 -9.77
C PHE A 214 5.89 -11.42 -10.27
N ILE A 215 4.93 -10.52 -10.10
CA ILE A 215 3.58 -10.64 -10.67
C ILE A 215 3.24 -9.37 -11.43
N SER A 216 2.56 -9.49 -12.55
CA SER A 216 2.03 -8.36 -13.33
C SER A 216 0.61 -7.98 -12.93
N SER A 217 -0.10 -8.89 -12.26
CA SER A 217 -1.47 -8.72 -11.81
C SER A 217 -1.72 -9.48 -10.49
N ILE A 218 -2.67 -9.01 -9.70
CA ILE A 218 -3.00 -9.65 -8.41
C ILE A 218 -3.53 -11.09 -8.57
N PRO A 219 -4.31 -11.46 -9.61
CA PRO A 219 -4.70 -12.85 -9.83
C PRO A 219 -3.54 -13.86 -9.92
N GLU A 220 -2.36 -13.45 -10.41
CA GLU A 220 -1.18 -14.33 -10.48
C GLU A 220 -0.67 -14.77 -9.11
N LEU A 221 -0.98 -14.02 -8.05
CA LEU A 221 -0.60 -14.35 -6.68
C LEU A 221 -1.09 -15.73 -6.24
N THR A 222 -2.25 -16.16 -6.73
CA THR A 222 -2.82 -17.47 -6.40
C THR A 222 -1.89 -18.61 -6.76
N ASN A 223 -1.11 -18.48 -7.85
CA ASN A 223 -0.13 -19.47 -8.27
C ASN A 223 1.09 -19.50 -7.34
N ILE A 224 1.55 -18.33 -6.88
CA ILE A 224 2.65 -18.22 -5.92
C ILE A 224 2.25 -18.86 -4.59
N ILE A 225 1.06 -18.55 -4.10
CA ILE A 225 0.52 -19.11 -2.85
C ILE A 225 0.45 -20.64 -2.93
N LYS A 226 -0.07 -21.19 -4.03
CA LYS A 226 -0.12 -22.65 -4.24
C LYS A 226 1.27 -23.27 -4.19
N LYS A 227 2.25 -22.69 -4.86
CA LYS A 227 3.65 -23.15 -4.84
C LYS A 227 4.26 -23.09 -3.43
N ALA A 228 4.03 -22.01 -2.69
CA ALA A 228 4.53 -21.86 -1.33
C ALA A 228 3.96 -22.92 -0.38
N LEU A 229 2.68 -23.25 -0.50
CA LEU A 229 2.03 -24.28 0.30
C LEU A 229 2.58 -25.67 0.00
N THR A 230 2.83 -26.00 -1.27
CA THR A 230 3.40 -27.30 -1.67
C THR A 230 4.85 -27.48 -1.21
N SER A 231 5.66 -26.41 -1.28
CA SER A 231 7.06 -26.42 -0.83
C SER A 231 7.19 -26.62 0.68
N ASN A 232 6.30 -26.04 1.48
CA ASN A 232 6.28 -26.23 2.94
C ASN A 232 5.87 -27.64 3.34
N VAL A 233 4.97 -28.29 2.60
CA VAL A 233 4.60 -29.69 2.84
C VAL A 233 5.80 -30.62 2.65
N SER A 234 6.70 -30.30 1.72
CA SER A 234 7.91 -31.11 1.46
C SER A 234 8.98 -30.93 2.56
N ARG A 235 9.07 -29.75 3.19
CA ARG A 235 10.03 -29.48 4.29
C ARG A 235 9.62 -30.10 5.62
N GLU A 236 8.32 -30.24 5.90
CA GLU A 236 7.84 -30.88 7.13
C GLU A 236 7.97 -32.44 7.10
N LYS A 237 8.20 -33.03 5.92
CA LYS A 237 8.33 -34.49 5.75
C LYS A 237 9.76 -35.05 5.89
N VAL A 238 10.75 -34.19 6.12
CA VAL A 238 12.11 -34.67 6.43
C VAL A 238 12.23 -34.84 7.94
N PRO A 239 12.29 -36.09 8.48
CA PRO A 239 12.52 -36.31 9.91
C PRO A 239 13.89 -35.70 10.24
N LYS A 240 13.99 -34.91 11.29
CA LYS A 240 15.27 -34.58 11.89
C LYS A 240 15.87 -35.91 12.38
N VAL A 241 16.82 -36.43 11.65
CA VAL A 241 17.68 -37.51 12.14
C VAL A 241 18.45 -36.91 13.30
N ILE A 242 18.20 -37.47 14.48
CA ILE A 242 18.87 -37.16 15.75
C ILE A 242 20.34 -37.64 15.66
#